data_1a852733d5e28c7de6af1a08a6a2859c
#
_entry.id   1a852733d5e28c7de6af1a08a6a2859c
#
_cell.length_a   1.000
_cell.length_b   1.000
_cell.length_c   1.000
_cell.angle_alpha   90.00
_cell.angle_beta   90.00
_cell.angle_gamma   90.00
#
_symmetry.space_group_name_H-M   'P 1'
#
loop_
_entity.id
_entity.type
_entity.pdbx_description
1 polymer ?
#
loop_
_entity_poly.entity_id
_entity_poly.type
_entity_poly.pdbx_seq_one_letter_code
_entity_poly.pdbx_strand_id
1 'polypeptide(L)'
;DVPARLYKPLNEVSNGAGIIFVHGAGYLQNAHNWWSSYYREYMFHNLLCDLGFTVLDIDYRGSEGYGRDWRTAIYRHMGGWDLNDQLSGRDFLINQLAVDSTKIGIYGGSYGGFITIMALLTHPGKFKSGAALRSVTDWAHYNHEYTSNILNTPVLDSTSFRKSSPIYFAENLEDNLLMLHGVMDDNVQYQDVVRLSPVSYT
;
A
#
# COMPACT_ATOMS: atom_id res chain seq x y z
N ASP A 1 4.10 14.34 11.94
CA ASP A 1 3.59 13.08 12.50
C ASP A 1 2.59 12.47 11.53
N VAL A 2 2.64 11.15 11.36
CA VAL A 2 1.73 10.40 10.50
C VAL A 2 0.71 9.68 11.39
N PRO A 3 -0.61 9.93 11.24
CA PRO A 3 -1.63 9.23 12.01
C PRO A 3 -1.68 7.74 11.66
N ALA A 4 -1.81 6.90 12.69
CA ALA A 4 -1.87 5.45 12.49
C ALA A 4 -2.62 4.76 13.64
N ARG A 5 -3.15 3.58 13.35
CA ARG A 5 -3.68 2.65 14.33
C ARG A 5 -2.71 1.49 14.51
N LEU A 6 -2.33 1.24 15.77
CA LEU A 6 -1.42 0.17 16.12
C LEU A 6 -2.18 -0.97 16.80
N TYR A 7 -1.99 -2.18 16.30
CA TYR A 7 -2.48 -3.43 16.88
C TYR A 7 -1.30 -4.24 17.41
N LYS A 8 -1.40 -4.72 18.64
CA LYS A 8 -0.34 -5.50 19.31
C LYS A 8 -0.89 -6.79 19.88
N PRO A 9 -0.08 -7.85 19.94
CA PRO A 9 -0.43 -9.05 20.70
C PRO A 9 -0.76 -8.71 22.16
N LEU A 10 -1.91 -9.19 22.64
CA LEU A 10 -2.38 -8.92 24.01
C LEU A 10 -1.68 -9.76 25.07
N ASN A 11 -1.19 -10.94 24.69
CA ASN A 11 -0.67 -11.98 25.62
C ASN A 11 0.84 -12.11 25.58
N GLU A 12 1.57 -11.04 25.36
CA GLU A 12 3.05 -10.95 25.42
C GLU A 12 3.84 -11.90 24.50
N VAL A 13 3.17 -12.70 23.67
CA VAL A 13 3.82 -13.64 22.74
C VAL A 13 3.96 -12.99 21.36
N SER A 14 4.81 -11.96 21.27
CA SER A 14 5.21 -11.45 19.96
C SER A 14 6.12 -12.48 19.26
N ASN A 15 5.82 -12.76 17.99
CA ASN A 15 6.69 -13.58 17.12
C ASN A 15 7.81 -12.73 16.47
N GLY A 16 7.89 -11.45 16.81
CA GLY A 16 8.86 -10.49 16.29
C GLY A 16 8.56 -9.97 14.89
N ALA A 17 7.46 -10.40 14.26
CA ALA A 17 7.10 -9.97 12.92
C ALA A 17 6.14 -8.77 12.93
N GLY A 18 6.24 -7.94 11.88
CA GLY A 18 5.38 -6.79 11.67
C GLY A 18 4.64 -6.85 10.34
N ILE A 19 3.46 -6.26 10.32
CA ILE A 19 2.65 -6.10 9.10
C ILE A 19 2.24 -4.65 8.98
N ILE A 20 2.41 -4.06 7.80
CA ILE A 20 1.84 -2.77 7.46
C ILE A 20 0.61 -3.00 6.57
N PHE A 21 -0.51 -2.47 6.99
CA PHE A 21 -1.72 -2.40 6.17
C PHE A 21 -1.82 -1.05 5.50
N VAL A 22 -2.12 -1.08 4.20
CA VAL A 22 -2.32 0.11 3.38
C VAL A 22 -3.77 0.15 2.90
N HIS A 23 -4.54 1.13 3.36
CA HIS A 23 -5.94 1.29 2.95
C HIS A 23 -6.06 1.68 1.46
N GLY A 24 -7.24 1.48 0.90
CA GLY A 24 -7.52 1.75 -0.51
C GLY A 24 -7.91 3.20 -0.80
N ALA A 25 -8.26 3.45 -2.08
CA ALA A 25 -8.71 4.71 -2.67
C ALA A 25 -7.70 5.88 -2.60
N GLY A 26 -6.67 5.84 -1.77
CA GLY A 26 -5.67 6.91 -1.60
C GLY A 26 -6.20 8.16 -0.89
N TYR A 27 -7.49 8.22 -0.61
CA TYR A 27 -8.16 9.35 0.05
C TYR A 27 -9.08 8.95 1.21
N LEU A 28 -9.11 7.68 1.59
CA LEU A 28 -9.89 7.24 2.77
C LEU A 28 -9.15 7.62 4.06
N GLN A 29 -9.89 7.54 5.17
CA GLN A 29 -9.37 7.69 6.52
C GLN A 29 -9.73 6.44 7.32
N ASN A 30 -8.79 5.83 8.04
CA ASN A 30 -9.03 4.65 8.85
C ASN A 30 -8.53 4.77 10.30
N ALA A 31 -7.55 5.64 10.57
CA ALA A 31 -7.03 5.89 11.92
C ALA A 31 -7.90 6.90 12.70
N HIS A 32 -9.16 6.53 12.97
CA HIS A 32 -10.12 7.34 13.71
C HIS A 32 -10.74 6.55 14.87
N ASN A 33 -11.44 7.25 15.79
CA ASN A 33 -12.04 6.64 16.99
C ASN A 33 -13.44 6.03 16.76
N TRP A 34 -13.83 5.82 15.52
CA TRP A 34 -15.09 5.21 15.13
C TRP A 34 -14.87 3.79 14.58
N TRP A 35 -15.94 3.08 14.27
CA TRP A 35 -15.86 1.78 13.63
C TRP A 35 -15.19 1.89 12.26
N SER A 36 -14.22 1.02 12.00
CA SER A 36 -13.53 1.00 10.72
C SER A 36 -14.47 0.59 9.59
N SER A 37 -14.44 1.32 8.47
CA SER A 37 -15.05 0.87 7.22
C SER A 37 -14.36 -0.38 6.67
N TYR A 38 -13.11 -0.60 7.05
CA TYR A 38 -12.32 -1.81 6.80
C TYR A 38 -12.55 -2.87 7.90
N TYR A 39 -13.81 -3.25 8.15
CA TYR A 39 -14.16 -4.18 9.23
C TYR A 39 -13.57 -5.59 9.03
N ARG A 40 -13.38 -6.03 7.77
CA ARG A 40 -12.77 -7.33 7.46
C ARG A 40 -11.28 -7.31 7.78
N GLU A 41 -10.58 -6.26 7.37
CA GLU A 41 -9.18 -6.02 7.67
C GLU A 41 -8.98 -5.82 9.17
N TYR A 42 -9.88 -5.12 9.85
CA TYR A 42 -9.87 -5.02 11.31
C TYR A 42 -9.93 -6.40 11.98
N MET A 43 -10.83 -7.29 11.54
CA MET A 43 -10.89 -8.67 12.05
C MET A 43 -9.61 -9.44 11.74
N PHE A 44 -9.05 -9.26 10.55
CA PHE A 44 -7.80 -9.89 10.15
C PHE A 44 -6.61 -9.38 10.95
N HIS A 45 -6.55 -8.07 11.26
CA HIS A 45 -5.53 -7.50 12.13
C HIS A 45 -5.57 -8.11 13.54
N ASN A 46 -6.75 -8.33 14.09
CA ASN A 46 -6.89 -9.00 15.39
C ASN A 46 -6.41 -10.47 15.32
N LEU A 47 -6.78 -11.21 14.28
CA LEU A 47 -6.27 -12.55 14.05
C LEU A 47 -4.73 -12.57 13.94
N LEU A 48 -4.14 -11.62 13.23
CA LEU A 48 -2.68 -11.49 13.16
C LEU A 48 -2.06 -11.23 14.53
N CYS A 49 -2.69 -10.40 15.36
CA CYS A 49 -2.24 -10.17 16.74
C CYS A 49 -2.33 -11.44 17.60
N ASP A 50 -3.38 -12.23 17.45
CA ASP A 50 -3.49 -13.54 18.13
C ASP A 50 -2.39 -14.53 17.69
N LEU A 51 -1.86 -14.37 16.48
CA LEU A 51 -0.73 -15.11 15.94
C LEU A 51 0.64 -14.49 16.29
N GLY A 52 0.66 -13.41 17.07
CA GLY A 52 1.86 -12.77 17.57
C GLY A 52 2.45 -11.67 16.68
N PHE A 53 1.77 -11.26 15.62
CA PHE A 53 2.21 -10.15 14.76
C PHE A 53 1.85 -8.78 15.36
N THR A 54 2.71 -7.80 15.12
CA THR A 54 2.36 -6.39 15.33
C THR A 54 1.87 -5.80 14.00
N VAL A 55 0.70 -5.15 14.00
CA VAL A 55 0.10 -4.58 12.77
C VAL A 55 0.01 -3.06 12.89
N LEU A 56 0.41 -2.36 11.84
CA LEU A 56 0.31 -0.90 11.72
C LEU A 56 -0.58 -0.53 10.53
N ASP A 57 -1.62 0.25 10.79
CA ASP A 57 -2.60 0.73 9.82
C ASP A 57 -2.47 2.25 9.75
N ILE A 58 -2.00 2.77 8.62
CA ILE A 58 -1.51 4.15 8.47
C ILE A 58 -2.45 4.96 7.60
N ASP A 59 -2.86 6.13 8.08
CA ASP A 59 -3.46 7.17 7.24
C ASP A 59 -2.34 8.01 6.60
N TYR A 60 -1.84 7.50 5.48
CA TYR A 60 -0.73 8.10 4.73
C TYR A 60 -1.14 9.39 4.03
N ARG A 61 -0.17 10.20 3.59
CA ARG A 61 -0.43 11.41 2.80
C ARG A 61 -1.23 11.08 1.54
N GLY A 62 -2.30 11.84 1.32
CA GLY A 62 -3.38 11.55 0.39
C GLY A 62 -4.69 11.25 1.11
N SER A 63 -4.68 10.70 2.34
CA SER A 63 -5.86 10.42 3.15
C SER A 63 -6.64 11.69 3.47
N GLU A 64 -7.97 11.57 3.60
CA GLU A 64 -8.84 12.68 3.99
C GLU A 64 -8.78 12.99 5.49
N GLY A 65 -9.35 14.14 5.88
CA GLY A 65 -9.48 14.54 7.28
C GLY A 65 -8.30 15.32 7.85
N TYR A 66 -7.15 15.38 7.16
CA TYR A 66 -5.91 16.02 7.64
C TYR A 66 -5.58 17.34 6.92
N GLY A 67 -6.54 17.88 6.18
CA GLY A 67 -6.42 19.16 5.48
C GLY A 67 -5.86 19.05 4.06
N ARG A 68 -5.85 20.22 3.37
CA ARG A 68 -5.53 20.30 1.95
C ARG A 68 -4.13 19.79 1.63
N ASP A 69 -3.12 20.25 2.36
CA ASP A 69 -1.71 19.97 2.03
C ASP A 69 -1.38 18.48 2.20
N TRP A 70 -2.01 17.82 3.19
CA TRP A 70 -1.95 16.37 3.34
C TRP A 70 -2.62 15.66 2.17
N ARG A 71 -3.84 16.08 1.84
CA ARG A 71 -4.65 15.49 0.78
C ARG A 71 -4.01 15.62 -0.60
N THR A 72 -3.33 16.73 -0.89
CA THR A 72 -2.73 17.01 -2.19
C THR A 72 -1.26 16.60 -2.32
N ALA A 73 -0.68 16.01 -1.28
CA ALA A 73 0.73 15.58 -1.29
C ALA A 73 1.06 14.52 -2.36
N ILE A 74 0.05 13.79 -2.85
CA ILE A 74 0.18 12.78 -3.91
C ILE A 74 0.03 13.35 -5.34
N TYR A 75 -0.20 14.66 -5.49
CA TYR A 75 -0.39 15.27 -6.80
C TYR A 75 0.85 15.11 -7.66
N ARG A 76 0.61 14.63 -8.88
CA ARG A 76 1.62 14.30 -9.89
C ARG A 76 2.64 13.23 -9.47
N HIS A 77 2.44 12.58 -8.31
CA HIS A 77 3.30 11.47 -7.87
C HIS A 77 2.60 10.59 -6.83
N MET A 78 1.73 9.69 -7.27
CA MET A 78 1.25 8.57 -6.45
C MET A 78 2.39 7.56 -6.31
N GLY A 79 2.58 6.99 -5.12
CA GLY A 79 3.76 6.18 -4.78
C GLY A 79 4.98 7.01 -4.37
N GLY A 80 4.79 8.30 -4.08
CA GLY A 80 5.82 9.21 -3.56
C GLY A 80 5.72 9.38 -2.04
N TRP A 81 5.09 10.45 -1.59
CA TRP A 81 4.96 10.73 -0.16
C TRP A 81 4.07 9.73 0.59
N ASP A 82 3.04 9.20 -0.05
CA ASP A 82 2.18 8.12 0.45
C ASP A 82 2.96 6.82 0.73
N LEU A 83 3.87 6.45 -0.16
CA LEU A 83 4.79 5.33 0.05
C LEU A 83 5.85 5.64 1.13
N ASN A 84 6.38 6.87 1.16
CA ASN A 84 7.33 7.26 2.20
C ASN A 84 6.75 7.17 3.60
N ASP A 85 5.45 7.39 3.77
CA ASP A 85 4.78 7.23 5.06
C ASP A 85 4.73 5.74 5.48
N GLN A 86 4.62 4.80 4.55
CA GLN A 86 4.72 3.36 4.84
C GLN A 86 6.14 2.97 5.27
N LEU A 87 7.16 3.53 4.61
CA LEU A 87 8.57 3.32 4.99
C LEU A 87 8.84 3.90 6.38
N SER A 88 8.30 5.06 6.70
CA SER A 88 8.37 5.66 8.05
C SER A 88 7.68 4.78 9.08
N GLY A 89 6.53 4.19 8.73
CA GLY A 89 5.84 3.22 9.59
C GLY A 89 6.66 1.94 9.82
N ARG A 90 7.35 1.45 8.80
CA ARG A 90 8.30 0.35 8.93
C ARG A 90 9.42 0.68 9.93
N ASP A 91 10.02 1.85 9.79
CA ASP A 91 11.10 2.30 10.68
C ASP A 91 10.59 2.50 12.12
N PHE A 92 9.36 2.95 12.30
CA PHE A 92 8.71 3.01 13.60
C PHE A 92 8.55 1.62 14.23
N LEU A 93 8.08 0.62 13.48
CA LEU A 93 7.96 -0.76 13.96
C LEU A 93 9.30 -1.31 14.45
N ILE A 94 10.39 -1.05 13.72
CA ILE A 94 11.74 -1.51 14.08
C ILE A 94 12.27 -0.75 15.30
N ASN A 95 12.28 0.56 15.24
CA ASN A 95 13.01 1.39 16.19
C ASN A 95 12.27 1.61 17.51
N GLN A 96 10.93 1.58 17.50
CA GLN A 96 10.10 1.85 18.67
C GLN A 96 9.45 0.60 19.26
N LEU A 97 9.28 -0.45 18.46
CA LEU A 97 8.56 -1.66 18.88
C LEU A 97 9.40 -2.93 18.80
N ALA A 98 10.69 -2.80 18.47
CA ALA A 98 11.65 -3.90 18.35
C ALA A 98 11.19 -5.05 17.41
N VAL A 99 10.41 -4.71 16.37
CA VAL A 99 10.05 -5.65 15.32
C VAL A 99 11.29 -6.02 14.52
N ASP A 100 11.46 -7.30 14.19
CA ASP A 100 12.57 -7.79 13.39
C ASP A 100 12.49 -7.21 11.96
N SER A 101 13.49 -6.44 11.56
CA SER A 101 13.55 -5.77 10.26
C SER A 101 13.49 -6.73 9.06
N THR A 102 13.81 -8.01 9.29
CA THR A 102 13.77 -9.08 8.27
C THR A 102 12.41 -9.79 8.19
N LYS A 103 11.45 -9.42 9.06
CA LYS A 103 10.14 -10.06 9.20
C LYS A 103 8.98 -9.07 9.04
N ILE A 104 9.14 -8.05 8.23
CA ILE A 104 8.09 -7.07 7.99
C ILE A 104 7.45 -7.32 6.63
N GLY A 105 6.14 -7.53 6.64
CA GLY A 105 5.30 -7.61 5.44
C GLY A 105 4.48 -6.33 5.23
N ILE A 106 3.98 -6.16 4.00
CA ILE A 106 3.07 -5.07 3.62
C ILE A 106 1.92 -5.64 2.82
N TYR A 107 0.69 -5.17 3.07
CA TYR A 107 -0.45 -5.60 2.26
C TYR A 107 -1.50 -4.52 2.12
N GLY A 108 -2.29 -4.62 1.06
CA GLY A 108 -3.43 -3.74 0.83
C GLY A 108 -4.20 -4.09 -0.42
N GLY A 109 -5.34 -3.43 -0.59
CA GLY A 109 -6.20 -3.61 -1.75
C GLY A 109 -6.38 -2.33 -2.56
N SER A 110 -6.62 -2.45 -3.88
CA SER A 110 -6.82 -1.32 -4.79
C SER A 110 -5.61 -0.37 -4.75
N TYR A 111 -5.78 0.88 -4.33
CA TYR A 111 -4.67 1.81 -4.12
C TYR A 111 -3.63 1.24 -3.12
N GLY A 112 -4.09 0.60 -2.04
CA GLY A 112 -3.19 -0.05 -1.08
C GLY A 112 -2.40 -1.21 -1.69
N GLY A 113 -3.00 -1.95 -2.62
CA GLY A 113 -2.30 -2.97 -3.40
C GLY A 113 -1.27 -2.36 -4.37
N PHE A 114 -1.61 -1.22 -4.99
CA PHE A 114 -0.67 -0.44 -5.79
C PHE A 114 0.55 0.00 -4.95
N ILE A 115 0.35 0.58 -3.77
CA ILE A 115 1.44 0.97 -2.86
C ILE A 115 2.26 -0.23 -2.41
N THR A 116 1.61 -1.36 -2.14
CA THR A 116 2.30 -2.62 -1.80
C THR A 116 3.26 -3.05 -2.92
N ILE A 117 2.81 -3.03 -4.16
CA ILE A 117 3.66 -3.37 -5.31
C ILE A 117 4.78 -2.33 -5.48
N MET A 118 4.46 -1.03 -5.43
CA MET A 118 5.47 0.03 -5.52
C MET A 118 6.54 -0.09 -4.44
N ALA A 119 6.16 -0.46 -3.21
CA ALA A 119 7.11 -0.66 -2.11
C ALA A 119 8.16 -1.73 -2.44
N LEU A 120 7.72 -2.87 -2.98
CA LEU A 120 8.64 -3.96 -3.36
C LEU A 120 9.50 -3.61 -4.59
N LEU A 121 8.94 -2.91 -5.56
CA LEU A 121 9.62 -2.60 -6.82
C LEU A 121 10.58 -1.40 -6.74
N THR A 122 10.30 -0.44 -5.86
CA THR A 122 11.12 0.78 -5.77
C THR A 122 12.01 0.82 -4.53
N HIS A 123 11.74 -0.07 -3.56
CA HIS A 123 12.51 -0.18 -2.32
C HIS A 123 12.79 -1.65 -1.98
N PRO A 124 13.48 -2.40 -2.87
CA PRO A 124 13.75 -3.82 -2.67
C PRO A 124 14.49 -4.06 -1.34
N GLY A 125 14.19 -5.18 -0.69
CA GLY A 125 14.76 -5.58 0.60
C GLY A 125 14.21 -4.81 1.82
N LYS A 126 13.31 -3.84 1.64
CA LYS A 126 12.67 -3.16 2.78
C LYS A 126 11.56 -3.97 3.41
N PHE A 127 10.85 -4.76 2.63
CA PHE A 127 9.80 -5.66 3.08
C PHE A 127 10.14 -7.10 2.69
N LYS A 128 9.86 -8.04 3.59
CA LYS A 128 10.12 -9.47 3.33
C LYS A 128 9.15 -10.05 2.29
N SER A 129 7.93 -9.51 2.28
CA SER A 129 6.87 -9.94 1.36
C SER A 129 5.78 -8.89 1.26
N GLY A 130 5.05 -8.90 0.15
CA GLY A 130 3.85 -8.11 -0.05
C GLY A 130 2.68 -8.94 -0.53
N ALA A 131 1.46 -8.58 -0.11
CA ALA A 131 0.22 -9.14 -0.63
C ALA A 131 -0.65 -8.02 -1.21
N ALA A 132 -0.80 -8.03 -2.53
CA ALA A 132 -1.45 -6.99 -3.29
C ALA A 132 -2.77 -7.51 -3.88
N LEU A 133 -3.89 -6.92 -3.44
CA LEU A 133 -5.23 -7.35 -3.81
C LEU A 133 -5.84 -6.35 -4.82
N ARG A 134 -6.37 -6.83 -5.95
CA ARG A 134 -7.04 -6.01 -6.97
C ARG A 134 -6.33 -4.67 -7.24
N SER A 135 -5.05 -4.74 -7.57
CA SER A 135 -4.15 -3.59 -7.59
C SER A 135 -4.12 -2.89 -8.94
N VAL A 136 -4.06 -1.57 -8.94
CA VAL A 136 -3.71 -0.79 -10.13
C VAL A 136 -2.22 -0.94 -10.39
N THR A 137 -1.83 -1.32 -11.61
CA THR A 137 -0.43 -1.47 -12.00
C THR A 137 0.00 -0.48 -13.07
N ASP A 138 -0.96 0.13 -13.76
CA ASP A 138 -0.74 1.18 -14.77
C ASP A 138 -1.86 2.24 -14.67
N TRP A 139 -1.55 3.40 -14.15
CA TRP A 139 -2.52 4.48 -13.96
C TRP A 139 -3.08 5.05 -15.27
N ALA A 140 -2.40 4.85 -16.39
CA ALA A 140 -2.91 5.26 -17.69
C ALA A 140 -4.12 4.42 -18.16
N HIS A 141 -4.30 3.23 -17.59
CA HIS A 141 -5.43 2.34 -17.87
C HIS A 141 -6.57 2.45 -16.85
N TYR A 142 -6.34 3.16 -15.75
CA TYR A 142 -7.37 3.32 -14.73
C TYR A 142 -8.36 4.42 -15.11
N ASN A 143 -9.42 4.55 -14.30
CA ASN A 143 -10.49 5.53 -14.46
C ASN A 143 -9.93 6.95 -14.64
N HIS A 144 -10.25 7.56 -15.78
CA HIS A 144 -9.74 8.88 -16.15
C HIS A 144 -10.24 10.01 -15.23
N GLU A 145 -11.48 9.95 -14.75
CA GLU A 145 -12.02 10.94 -13.81
C GLU A 145 -11.24 10.97 -12.50
N TYR A 146 -10.79 9.81 -12.04
CA TYR A 146 -9.94 9.71 -10.85
C TYR A 146 -8.52 10.20 -11.15
N THR A 147 -7.87 9.65 -12.17
CA THR A 147 -6.44 9.90 -12.43
C THR A 147 -6.15 11.30 -12.89
N SER A 148 -7.02 11.92 -13.68
CA SER A 148 -6.82 13.28 -14.21
C SER A 148 -6.79 14.35 -13.11
N ASN A 149 -7.49 14.13 -12.02
CA ASN A 149 -7.49 15.04 -10.88
C ASN A 149 -6.19 14.99 -10.06
N ILE A 150 -5.39 13.92 -10.21
CA ILE A 150 -4.17 13.70 -9.42
C ILE A 150 -2.92 13.76 -10.30
N LEU A 151 -2.93 13.11 -11.47
CA LEU A 151 -1.78 12.96 -12.36
C LEU A 151 -1.87 13.79 -13.64
N ASN A 152 -2.98 14.55 -13.87
CA ASN A 152 -3.28 15.18 -15.15
C ASN A 152 -3.69 14.11 -16.21
N THR A 153 -3.26 14.23 -17.44
CA THR A 153 -3.53 13.22 -18.48
C THR A 153 -2.23 12.58 -18.99
N PRO A 154 -2.26 11.32 -19.48
CA PRO A 154 -1.06 10.65 -19.97
C PRO A 154 -0.34 11.40 -21.11
N VAL A 155 -1.11 12.15 -21.92
CA VAL A 155 -0.57 12.96 -23.03
C VAL A 155 0.13 14.22 -22.54
N LEU A 156 -0.45 14.91 -21.55
CA LEU A 156 0.07 16.18 -21.05
C LEU A 156 1.17 16.00 -20.00
N ASP A 157 1.15 14.90 -19.24
CA ASP A 157 2.10 14.63 -18.17
C ASP A 157 2.47 13.13 -18.06
N SER A 158 3.03 12.60 -19.16
CA SER A 158 3.47 11.20 -19.20
C SER A 158 4.45 10.82 -18.10
N THR A 159 5.26 11.78 -17.63
CA THR A 159 6.23 11.58 -16.54
C THR A 159 5.53 11.24 -15.24
N SER A 160 4.43 11.93 -14.89
CA SER A 160 3.66 11.64 -13.67
C SER A 160 3.06 10.23 -13.71
N PHE A 161 2.56 9.80 -14.87
CA PHE A 161 2.03 8.45 -15.04
C PHE A 161 3.12 7.38 -14.93
N ARG A 162 4.25 7.57 -15.60
CA ARG A 162 5.36 6.59 -15.57
C ARG A 162 5.92 6.39 -14.16
N LYS A 163 6.21 7.47 -13.44
CA LYS A 163 6.77 7.37 -12.09
C LYS A 163 5.79 6.85 -11.04
N SER A 164 4.48 6.90 -11.33
CA SER A 164 3.42 6.43 -10.46
C SER A 164 2.91 5.02 -10.80
N SER A 165 3.37 4.38 -11.85
CA SER A 165 2.82 3.09 -12.32
C SER A 165 3.81 1.95 -12.12
N PRO A 166 3.45 0.93 -11.33
CA PRO A 166 4.30 -0.23 -11.02
C PRO A 166 4.89 -0.92 -12.24
N ILE A 167 4.14 -0.99 -13.35
CA ILE A 167 4.57 -1.71 -14.56
C ILE A 167 5.92 -1.25 -15.11
N TYR A 168 6.32 -0.01 -14.84
CA TYR A 168 7.60 0.53 -15.29
C TYR A 168 8.79 0.17 -14.39
N PHE A 169 8.52 -0.51 -13.28
CA PHE A 169 9.53 -0.93 -12.29
C PHE A 169 9.55 -2.45 -12.09
N ALA A 170 8.80 -3.20 -12.88
CA ALA A 170 8.55 -4.64 -12.65
C ALA A 170 9.82 -5.50 -12.62
N GLU A 171 10.87 -5.09 -13.36
CA GLU A 171 12.18 -5.77 -13.39
C GLU A 171 12.94 -5.71 -12.06
N ASN A 172 12.54 -4.82 -11.14
CA ASN A 172 13.23 -4.64 -9.85
C ASN A 172 12.67 -5.54 -8.75
N LEU A 173 11.79 -6.49 -9.06
CA LEU A 173 11.20 -7.37 -8.05
C LEU A 173 12.24 -8.36 -7.50
N GLU A 174 12.64 -8.16 -6.25
CA GLU A 174 13.56 -9.05 -5.52
C GLU A 174 12.86 -9.78 -4.36
N ASP A 175 11.75 -9.22 -3.85
CA ASP A 175 11.02 -9.69 -2.69
C ASP A 175 9.82 -10.57 -3.08
N ASN A 176 9.25 -11.29 -2.11
CA ASN A 176 8.09 -12.14 -2.38
C ASN A 176 6.82 -11.30 -2.57
N LEU A 177 6.18 -11.42 -3.72
CA LEU A 177 4.93 -10.75 -4.05
C LEU A 177 3.82 -11.77 -4.32
N LEU A 178 2.73 -11.67 -3.53
CA LEU A 178 1.46 -12.36 -3.80
C LEU A 178 0.48 -11.36 -4.42
N MET A 179 -0.01 -11.65 -5.61
CA MET A 179 -1.08 -10.87 -6.25
C MET A 179 -2.38 -11.66 -6.29
N LEU A 180 -3.47 -11.06 -5.83
CA LEU A 180 -4.82 -11.62 -5.86
C LEU A 180 -5.76 -10.66 -6.59
N HIS A 181 -6.46 -11.14 -7.63
CA HIS A 181 -7.34 -10.29 -8.43
C HIS A 181 -8.55 -11.08 -8.94
N GLY A 182 -9.73 -10.49 -8.86
CA GLY A 182 -10.95 -11.06 -9.41
C GLY A 182 -11.03 -10.83 -10.91
N VAL A 183 -11.28 -11.89 -11.69
CA VAL A 183 -11.40 -11.78 -13.16
C VAL A 183 -12.58 -10.87 -13.58
N MET A 184 -13.62 -10.77 -12.73
CA MET A 184 -14.81 -9.95 -12.97
C MET A 184 -14.76 -8.59 -12.27
N ASP A 185 -13.57 -8.10 -11.92
CA ASP A 185 -13.41 -6.78 -11.30
C ASP A 185 -13.69 -5.70 -12.36
N ASP A 186 -14.74 -4.92 -12.16
CA ASP A 186 -15.21 -3.86 -13.07
C ASP A 186 -14.64 -2.47 -12.72
N ASN A 187 -13.91 -2.37 -11.61
CA ASN A 187 -13.26 -1.14 -11.16
C ASN A 187 -11.77 -1.13 -11.51
N VAL A 188 -11.03 -2.17 -11.12
CA VAL A 188 -9.62 -2.33 -11.49
C VAL A 188 -9.49 -3.50 -12.45
N GLN A 189 -9.12 -3.21 -13.68
CA GLN A 189 -9.11 -4.20 -14.75
C GLN A 189 -8.13 -5.34 -14.46
N TYR A 190 -8.61 -6.58 -14.48
CA TYR A 190 -7.78 -7.78 -14.32
C TYR A 190 -6.59 -7.81 -15.30
N GLN A 191 -6.76 -7.24 -16.49
CA GLN A 191 -5.73 -7.13 -17.51
C GLN A 191 -4.44 -6.44 -17.02
N ASP A 192 -4.55 -5.50 -16.09
CA ASP A 192 -3.38 -4.79 -15.56
C ASP A 192 -2.45 -5.73 -14.80
N VAL A 193 -3.00 -6.60 -13.96
CA VAL A 193 -2.23 -7.62 -13.22
C VAL A 193 -1.63 -8.65 -14.18
N VAL A 194 -2.38 -9.05 -15.22
CA VAL A 194 -1.88 -9.96 -16.28
C VAL A 194 -0.68 -9.34 -17.01
N ARG A 195 -0.71 -8.03 -17.29
CA ARG A 195 0.42 -7.34 -17.94
C ARG A 195 1.66 -7.23 -17.06
N LEU A 196 1.49 -7.09 -15.74
CA LEU A 196 2.61 -7.02 -14.81
C LEU A 196 3.28 -8.39 -14.62
N SER A 197 2.50 -9.45 -14.58
CA SER A 197 2.96 -10.82 -14.26
C SER A 197 4.10 -11.34 -15.17
N PRO A 198 4.05 -11.24 -16.51
CA PRO A 198 5.15 -11.72 -17.36
C PRO A 198 6.48 -10.97 -17.14
N VAL A 199 6.41 -9.68 -16.81
CA VAL A 199 7.60 -8.84 -16.62
C VAL A 199 8.30 -9.19 -15.30
N SER A 200 7.54 -9.63 -14.30
CA SER A 200 8.08 -10.00 -12.98
C SER A 200 8.75 -11.38 -12.93
N TYR A 201 8.59 -12.21 -13.96
CA TYR A 201 9.11 -13.60 -14.02
C TYR A 201 10.24 -13.80 -15.03
N THR A 202 10.68 -12.75 -15.71
CA THR A 202 11.81 -12.78 -16.66
C THR A 202 13.07 -12.25 -16.02
#